data_9845c0f049b2ed24551fe2850164b2a8
#
_entry.id   9845c0f049b2ed24551fe2850164b2a8
#
_cell.length_a   1.000
_cell.length_b   1.000
_cell.length_c   1.000
_cell.angle_alpha   90.00
_cell.angle_beta   90.00
_cell.angle_gamma   90.00
#
_symmetry.space_group_name_H-M   'P 1'
#
loop_
_entity.id
_entity.type
_entity.pdbx_description
1 polymer ?
#
loop_
_entity_poly.entity_id
_entity_poly.type
_entity_poly.pdbx_seq_one_letter_code
_entity_poly.pdbx_strand_id
1 'polypeptide(L)'
;MARRTRNDDKPVVTGGSLYENLLRHRVIPAWIIWACAMMANALVGVMLQHHVNISKIHVGPVLYDLGFEVLPYIPTKSYGFSIPDLCALASATLIGVCLVLNFPPSLSVILLRRILVIAAFAYIGRAISIPLTLLPNPDPDCVPTLDSSSLLRSVLLIPFGVTMTCSDCFYSGHSLPISCALFTWIDYMRSHRLRPIGILVSIAALLGIIATHFHYTVDVFYGFIATAIIWRAYHFALCCPSVLFHFPFIMWWERMDAIGNNLVCDGGVKQLDFSHDPRLLWSYTTPPSQGREERGLSNTQILLLVLLSLTLSPSWIAIYQGSQR
;
A
#
# COMPACT_ATOMS: atom_id res chain seq x y z
N MET A 1 -48.83 -10.84 38.69
CA MET A 1 -47.89 -9.92 38.01
C MET A 1 -46.54 -10.59 37.97
N ALA A 2 -46.20 -11.27 36.88
CA ALA A 2 -44.92 -11.95 36.69
C ALA A 2 -44.01 -11.07 35.87
N ARG A 3 -42.90 -10.63 36.45
CA ARG A 3 -41.85 -9.84 35.82
C ARG A 3 -41.04 -10.72 34.91
N ARG A 4 -41.28 -10.65 33.62
CA ARG A 4 -40.50 -11.33 32.58
C ARG A 4 -39.13 -10.63 32.49
N THR A 5 -38.10 -11.26 33.03
CA THR A 5 -36.72 -10.86 32.85
C THR A 5 -36.34 -11.16 31.38
N ARG A 6 -36.19 -10.10 30.60
CA ARG A 6 -35.68 -10.16 29.23
C ARG A 6 -34.18 -10.43 29.32
N ASN A 7 -33.81 -11.70 29.10
CA ASN A 7 -32.40 -12.06 28.83
C ASN A 7 -31.99 -11.39 27.52
N ASP A 8 -31.28 -10.29 27.61
CA ASP A 8 -30.57 -9.70 26.50
C ASP A 8 -29.36 -10.59 26.18
N ASP A 9 -29.58 -11.60 25.35
CA ASP A 9 -28.50 -12.35 24.70
C ASP A 9 -27.74 -11.43 23.76
N LYS A 10 -26.81 -10.66 24.32
CA LYS A 10 -25.82 -9.93 23.51
C LYS A 10 -24.94 -10.96 22.83
N PRO A 11 -24.77 -10.88 21.49
CA PRO A 11 -23.87 -11.78 20.80
C PRO A 11 -22.46 -11.62 21.39
N VAL A 12 -21.97 -12.71 21.99
CA VAL A 12 -20.59 -12.82 22.46
C VAL A 12 -19.72 -12.76 21.22
N VAL A 13 -19.08 -11.63 20.96
CA VAL A 13 -18.01 -11.52 19.98
C VAL A 13 -16.84 -12.31 20.52
N THR A 14 -16.84 -13.63 20.26
CA THR A 14 -15.68 -14.48 20.50
C THR A 14 -14.55 -13.93 19.65
N GLY A 15 -13.45 -13.56 20.27
CA GLY A 15 -12.24 -13.17 19.58
C GLY A 15 -11.80 -14.32 18.67
N GLY A 16 -12.20 -14.27 17.41
CA GLY A 16 -11.82 -15.25 16.39
C GLY A 16 -10.31 -15.29 16.22
N SER A 17 -9.81 -16.43 15.76
CA SER A 17 -8.39 -16.54 15.42
C SER A 17 -8.03 -15.47 14.37
N LEU A 18 -6.75 -15.07 14.29
CA LEU A 18 -6.31 -14.10 13.29
C LEU A 18 -6.68 -14.56 11.87
N TYR A 19 -6.60 -15.87 11.59
CA TYR A 19 -6.99 -16.45 10.31
C TYR A 19 -8.48 -16.21 10.00
N GLU A 20 -9.37 -16.40 10.97
CA GLU A 20 -10.81 -16.11 10.82
C GLU A 20 -11.05 -14.62 10.54
N ASN A 21 -10.31 -13.73 11.21
CA ASN A 21 -10.38 -12.28 10.95
C ASN A 21 -9.89 -11.93 9.54
N LEU A 22 -8.81 -12.53 9.06
CA LEU A 22 -8.30 -12.31 7.70
C LEU A 22 -9.29 -12.75 6.62
N LEU A 23 -9.96 -13.90 6.82
CA LEU A 23 -11.00 -14.39 5.91
C LEU A 23 -12.25 -13.52 5.99
N ARG A 24 -12.74 -13.26 7.20
CA ARG A 24 -13.96 -12.47 7.44
C ARG A 24 -13.86 -11.07 6.85
N HIS A 25 -12.72 -10.40 7.01
CA HIS A 25 -12.51 -9.05 6.52
C HIS A 25 -11.92 -8.98 5.11
N ARG A 26 -11.90 -10.09 4.37
CA ARG A 26 -11.47 -10.15 2.96
C ARG A 26 -10.05 -9.65 2.68
N VAL A 27 -9.14 -9.79 3.64
CA VAL A 27 -7.74 -9.37 3.45
C VAL A 27 -7.03 -10.25 2.42
N ILE A 28 -7.31 -11.56 2.44
CA ILE A 28 -6.70 -12.50 1.49
C ILE A 28 -7.05 -12.15 0.04
N PRO A 29 -8.34 -11.94 -0.35
CA PRO A 29 -8.66 -11.44 -1.68
C PRO A 29 -7.99 -10.09 -2.02
N ALA A 30 -7.91 -9.15 -1.08
CA ALA A 30 -7.23 -7.88 -1.30
C ALA A 30 -5.74 -8.06 -1.57
N TRP A 31 -5.08 -8.95 -0.83
CA TRP A 31 -3.70 -9.32 -1.06
C TRP A 31 -3.50 -9.96 -2.44
N ILE A 32 -4.40 -10.87 -2.85
CA ILE A 32 -4.35 -11.49 -4.20
C ILE A 32 -4.45 -10.44 -5.30
N ILE A 33 -5.41 -9.50 -5.21
CA ILE A 33 -5.56 -8.43 -6.22
C ILE A 33 -4.32 -7.55 -6.25
N TRP A 34 -3.77 -7.19 -5.09
CA TRP A 34 -2.52 -6.43 -5.01
C TRP A 34 -1.35 -7.21 -5.64
N ALA A 35 -1.20 -8.50 -5.33
CA ALA A 35 -0.17 -9.34 -5.93
C ALA A 35 -0.34 -9.47 -7.46
N CYS A 36 -1.56 -9.63 -7.95
CA CYS A 36 -1.85 -9.63 -9.39
C CYS A 36 -1.48 -8.29 -10.05
N ALA A 37 -1.77 -7.16 -9.40
CA ALA A 37 -1.38 -5.84 -9.90
C ALA A 37 0.14 -5.66 -9.95
N MET A 38 0.87 -6.14 -8.95
CA MET A 38 2.34 -6.18 -8.94
C MET A 38 2.88 -7.05 -10.07
N MET A 39 2.30 -8.24 -10.27
CA MET A 39 2.70 -9.13 -11.36
C MET A 39 2.40 -8.55 -12.74
N ALA A 40 1.28 -7.83 -12.90
CA ALA A 40 0.97 -7.10 -14.13
C ALA A 40 2.02 -6.04 -14.45
N ASN A 41 2.48 -5.28 -13.45
CA ASN A 41 3.58 -4.32 -13.61
C ASN A 41 4.88 -5.02 -14.04
N ALA A 42 5.24 -6.11 -13.38
CA ALA A 42 6.43 -6.89 -13.72
C ALA A 42 6.35 -7.42 -15.16
N LEU A 43 5.19 -7.93 -15.57
CA LEU A 43 4.95 -8.43 -16.91
C LEU A 43 5.14 -7.31 -17.95
N VAL A 44 4.51 -6.16 -17.75
CA VAL A 44 4.60 -5.01 -18.66
C VAL A 44 6.05 -4.52 -18.74
N GLY A 45 6.76 -4.37 -17.62
CA GLY A 45 8.15 -3.97 -17.59
C GLY A 45 9.07 -4.93 -18.34
N VAL A 46 8.92 -6.25 -18.14
CA VAL A 46 9.69 -7.27 -18.87
C VAL A 46 9.39 -7.26 -20.36
N MET A 47 8.12 -7.19 -20.74
CA MET A 47 7.73 -7.17 -22.14
C MET A 47 8.26 -5.93 -22.85
N LEU A 48 8.19 -4.76 -22.21
CA LEU A 48 8.70 -3.51 -22.74
C LEU A 48 10.23 -3.56 -22.88
N GLN A 49 10.95 -4.00 -21.86
CA GLN A 49 12.41 -4.15 -21.90
C GLN A 49 12.84 -5.15 -22.98
N HIS A 50 12.14 -6.25 -23.12
CA HIS A 50 12.40 -7.24 -24.16
C HIS A 50 12.19 -6.65 -25.56
N HIS A 51 11.11 -5.87 -25.76
CA HIS A 51 10.83 -5.17 -27.01
C HIS A 51 11.93 -4.15 -27.33
N VAL A 52 12.35 -3.35 -26.36
CA VAL A 52 13.44 -2.37 -26.50
C VAL A 52 14.75 -3.06 -26.94
N ASN A 53 15.08 -4.18 -26.30
CA ASN A 53 16.29 -4.93 -26.61
C ASN A 53 16.28 -5.52 -28.03
N ILE A 54 15.18 -6.15 -28.45
CA ILE A 54 15.06 -6.76 -29.77
C ILE A 54 15.02 -5.69 -30.89
N SER A 55 14.21 -4.65 -30.68
CA SER A 55 14.03 -3.58 -31.66
C SER A 55 15.19 -2.58 -31.70
N LYS A 56 16.17 -2.74 -30.79
CA LYS A 56 17.32 -1.82 -30.61
C LYS A 56 16.87 -0.36 -30.54
N ILE A 57 15.78 -0.12 -29.81
CA ILE A 57 15.23 1.23 -29.63
C ILE A 57 16.22 2.05 -28.82
N HIS A 58 16.67 3.16 -29.42
CA HIS A 58 17.51 4.13 -28.73
C HIS A 58 16.62 5.08 -27.93
N VAL A 59 16.70 5.02 -26.60
CA VAL A 59 15.83 5.78 -25.67
C VAL A 59 16.42 7.16 -25.37
N GLY A 60 17.31 7.67 -26.15
CA GLY A 60 17.85 9.03 -25.97
C GLY A 60 18.71 9.23 -24.69
N PRO A 61 19.24 10.44 -24.49
CA PRO A 61 20.03 10.79 -23.30
C PRO A 61 19.14 10.99 -22.08
N VAL A 62 19.77 10.94 -20.90
CA VAL A 62 19.13 11.32 -19.64
C VAL A 62 18.55 12.74 -19.74
N LEU A 63 17.33 12.92 -19.25
CA LEU A 63 16.63 14.21 -19.30
C LEU A 63 17.11 15.11 -18.17
N TYR A 64 17.02 16.43 -18.40
CA TYR A 64 17.22 17.40 -17.34
C TYR A 64 16.15 17.26 -16.27
N ASP A 65 16.56 17.26 -14.99
CA ASP A 65 15.66 17.15 -13.84
C ASP A 65 16.09 18.10 -12.73
N LEU A 66 15.18 19.00 -12.33
CA LEU A 66 15.44 19.99 -11.30
C LEU A 66 15.75 19.36 -9.94
N GLY A 67 15.13 18.21 -9.61
CA GLY A 67 15.39 17.52 -8.34
C GLY A 67 16.82 17.01 -8.25
N PHE A 68 17.43 16.62 -9.37
CA PHE A 68 18.84 16.20 -9.42
C PHE A 68 19.82 17.37 -9.19
N GLU A 69 19.41 18.58 -9.56
CA GLU A 69 20.23 19.79 -9.31
C GLU A 69 20.14 20.27 -7.87
N VAL A 70 18.96 20.11 -7.25
CA VAL A 70 18.68 20.66 -5.90
C VAL A 70 19.09 19.68 -4.80
N LEU A 71 18.92 18.37 -5.02
CA LEU A 71 19.22 17.36 -4.01
C LEU A 71 20.66 16.85 -4.16
N PRO A 72 21.35 16.58 -3.04
CA PRO A 72 22.68 15.96 -3.10
C PRO A 72 22.57 14.55 -3.69
N TYR A 73 23.47 14.20 -4.60
CA TYR A 73 23.53 12.84 -5.15
C TYR A 73 23.91 11.83 -4.06
N ILE A 74 23.13 10.76 -3.98
CA ILE A 74 23.38 9.60 -3.10
C ILE A 74 23.50 8.39 -4.00
N PRO A 75 24.58 7.58 -3.90
CA PRO A 75 24.71 6.36 -4.72
C PRO A 75 23.50 5.44 -4.52
N THR A 76 22.93 4.94 -5.62
CA THR A 76 21.78 4.02 -5.61
C THR A 76 22.01 2.79 -4.74
N LYS A 77 23.26 2.29 -4.73
CA LYS A 77 23.69 1.19 -3.87
C LYS A 77 24.69 1.70 -2.85
N SER A 78 24.42 1.45 -1.58
CA SER A 78 25.33 1.75 -0.48
C SER A 78 25.49 0.52 0.40
N TYR A 79 26.72 0.11 0.65
CA TYR A 79 27.03 -1.10 1.43
C TYR A 79 26.32 -2.38 0.92
N GLY A 80 26.13 -2.52 -0.39
CA GLY A 80 25.45 -3.65 -1.00
C GLY A 80 23.91 -3.59 -0.98
N PHE A 81 23.32 -2.54 -0.40
CA PHE A 81 21.87 -2.36 -0.34
C PHE A 81 21.38 -1.28 -1.33
N SER A 82 20.24 -1.53 -1.97
CA SER A 82 19.55 -0.53 -2.77
C SER A 82 18.83 0.45 -1.85
N ILE A 83 19.15 1.74 -1.95
CA ILE A 83 18.51 2.80 -1.15
C ILE A 83 17.01 2.91 -1.45
N PRO A 84 16.54 2.90 -2.73
CA PRO A 84 15.11 2.91 -3.04
C PRO A 84 14.34 1.75 -2.41
N ASP A 85 14.93 0.54 -2.44
CA ASP A 85 14.32 -0.65 -1.83
C ASP A 85 14.24 -0.53 -0.30
N LEU A 86 15.29 0.01 0.34
CA LEU A 86 15.27 0.30 1.78
C LEU A 86 14.19 1.33 2.14
N CYS A 87 14.02 2.39 1.33
CA CYS A 87 12.96 3.37 1.52
C CYS A 87 11.57 2.73 1.43
N ALA A 88 11.35 1.86 0.44
CA ALA A 88 10.09 1.15 0.28
C ALA A 88 9.83 0.17 1.45
N LEU A 89 10.85 -0.57 1.89
CA LEU A 89 10.77 -1.49 3.03
C LEU A 89 10.49 -0.74 4.34
N ALA A 90 11.20 0.35 4.59
CA ALA A 90 10.97 1.20 5.76
C ALA A 90 9.52 1.72 5.79
N SER A 91 8.99 2.13 4.63
CA SER A 91 7.61 2.62 4.50
C SER A 91 6.58 1.52 4.77
N ALA A 92 6.79 0.31 4.25
CA ALA A 92 5.93 -0.84 4.57
C ALA A 92 5.95 -1.17 6.08
N THR A 93 7.14 -1.10 6.70
CA THR A 93 7.30 -1.26 8.15
C THR A 93 6.53 -0.17 8.92
N LEU A 94 6.62 1.09 8.49
CA LEU A 94 5.89 2.21 9.08
C LEU A 94 4.37 1.99 9.04
N ILE A 95 3.82 1.44 7.94
CA ILE A 95 2.41 1.07 7.86
C ILE A 95 2.08 0.05 8.96
N GLY A 96 2.84 -1.04 9.04
CA GLY A 96 2.62 -2.08 10.06
C GLY A 96 2.69 -1.53 11.49
N VAL A 97 3.68 -0.72 11.79
CA VAL A 97 3.85 -0.05 13.09
C VAL A 97 2.64 0.85 13.40
N CYS A 98 2.20 1.67 12.43
CA CYS A 98 1.03 2.52 12.61
C CYS A 98 -0.22 1.70 12.95
N LEU A 99 -0.48 0.63 12.21
CA LEU A 99 -1.64 -0.22 12.42
C LEU A 99 -1.63 -0.90 13.80
N VAL A 100 -0.47 -1.46 14.18
CA VAL A 100 -0.33 -2.17 15.46
C VAL A 100 -0.44 -1.25 16.67
N LEU A 101 0.16 -0.06 16.61
CA LEU A 101 0.19 0.86 17.75
C LEU A 101 -1.14 1.59 17.99
N ASN A 102 -1.98 1.74 16.96
CA ASN A 102 -3.15 2.61 17.07
C ASN A 102 -4.48 1.88 17.11
N PHE A 103 -4.53 0.59 16.73
CA PHE A 103 -5.79 -0.09 16.48
C PHE A 103 -5.84 -1.50 17.05
N PRO A 104 -7.05 -1.95 17.45
CA PRO A 104 -7.28 -3.36 17.77
C PRO A 104 -7.12 -4.24 16.52
N PRO A 105 -6.86 -5.54 16.69
CA PRO A 105 -6.54 -6.46 15.58
C PRO A 105 -7.55 -6.46 14.44
N SER A 106 -8.84 -6.47 14.75
CA SER A 106 -9.91 -6.48 13.76
C SER A 106 -9.88 -5.25 12.87
N LEU A 107 -9.62 -4.10 13.46
CA LEU A 107 -9.57 -2.83 12.74
C LEU A 107 -8.27 -2.69 11.95
N SER A 108 -7.13 -3.11 12.50
CA SER A 108 -5.85 -3.15 11.78
C SER A 108 -5.95 -3.98 10.50
N VAL A 109 -6.67 -5.11 10.56
CA VAL A 109 -6.91 -6.00 9.42
C VAL A 109 -7.77 -5.30 8.35
N ILE A 110 -8.83 -4.58 8.74
CA ILE A 110 -9.67 -3.80 7.82
C ILE A 110 -8.85 -2.71 7.13
N LEU A 111 -8.04 -1.99 7.89
CA LEU A 111 -7.20 -0.92 7.34
C LEU A 111 -6.13 -1.45 6.39
N LEU A 112 -5.47 -2.55 6.76
CA LEU A 112 -4.51 -3.21 5.87
C LEU A 112 -5.18 -3.60 4.55
N ARG A 113 -6.40 -4.15 4.59
CA ARG A 113 -7.18 -4.44 3.39
C ARG A 113 -7.37 -3.19 2.52
N ARG A 114 -7.78 -2.06 3.11
CA ARG A 114 -7.97 -0.80 2.40
C ARG A 114 -6.68 -0.33 1.72
N ILE A 115 -5.57 -0.38 2.44
CA ILE A 115 -4.25 0.00 1.91
C ILE A 115 -3.86 -0.91 0.74
N LEU A 116 -4.06 -2.23 0.85
CA LEU A 116 -3.78 -3.17 -0.24
C LEU A 116 -4.62 -2.90 -1.49
N VAL A 117 -5.90 -2.61 -1.32
CA VAL A 117 -6.80 -2.28 -2.44
C VAL A 117 -6.38 -0.97 -3.11
N ILE A 118 -6.08 0.07 -2.34
CA ILE A 118 -5.60 1.36 -2.86
C ILE A 118 -4.28 1.18 -3.60
N ALA A 119 -3.33 0.45 -3.01
CA ALA A 119 -2.05 0.13 -3.65
C ALA A 119 -2.24 -0.66 -4.96
N ALA A 120 -3.16 -1.62 -4.99
CA ALA A 120 -3.47 -2.39 -6.20
C ALA A 120 -3.95 -1.48 -7.34
N PHE A 121 -4.87 -0.54 -7.07
CA PHE A 121 -5.30 0.43 -8.08
C PHE A 121 -4.16 1.31 -8.58
N ALA A 122 -3.29 1.77 -7.67
CA ALA A 122 -2.14 2.57 -8.06
C ALA A 122 -1.16 1.78 -8.95
N TYR A 123 -0.92 0.50 -8.64
CA TYR A 123 -0.09 -0.37 -9.48
C TYR A 123 -0.75 -0.72 -10.82
N ILE A 124 -2.07 -0.88 -10.89
CA ILE A 124 -2.79 -1.05 -12.16
C ILE A 124 -2.63 0.21 -13.04
N GLY A 125 -2.80 1.40 -12.46
CA GLY A 125 -2.56 2.66 -13.16
C GLY A 125 -1.13 2.77 -13.68
N ARG A 126 -0.13 2.33 -12.90
CA ARG A 126 1.26 2.27 -13.33
C ARG A 126 1.46 1.30 -14.50
N ALA A 127 0.91 0.09 -14.43
CA ALA A 127 1.02 -0.90 -15.51
C ALA A 127 0.47 -0.38 -16.85
N ILE A 128 -0.58 0.45 -16.80
CA ILE A 128 -1.12 1.12 -18.00
C ILE A 128 -0.18 2.24 -18.46
N SER A 129 0.42 2.99 -17.55
CA SER A 129 1.23 4.17 -17.88
C SER A 129 2.60 3.83 -18.45
N ILE A 130 3.25 2.75 -17.99
CA ILE A 130 4.59 2.32 -18.44
C ILE A 130 4.71 2.22 -19.98
N PRO A 131 3.82 1.53 -20.70
CA PRO A 131 3.97 1.37 -22.14
C PRO A 131 3.57 2.61 -22.95
N LEU A 132 2.92 3.60 -22.35
CA LEU A 132 2.45 4.81 -23.06
C LEU A 132 3.59 5.76 -23.40
N THR A 133 4.61 5.84 -22.55
CA THR A 133 5.76 6.73 -22.76
C THR A 133 7.03 6.10 -22.21
N LEU A 134 7.94 5.78 -23.12
CA LEU A 134 9.25 5.25 -22.76
C LEU A 134 10.19 6.42 -22.42
N LEU A 135 10.56 6.54 -21.14
CA LEU A 135 11.55 7.51 -20.67
C LEU A 135 12.93 6.86 -20.59
N PRO A 136 14.02 7.62 -20.91
CA PRO A 136 15.37 7.13 -20.63
C PRO A 136 15.54 6.92 -19.14
N ASN A 137 16.29 5.87 -18.76
CA ASN A 137 16.58 5.64 -17.35
C ASN A 137 17.49 6.74 -16.80
N PRO A 138 17.16 7.39 -15.69
CA PRO A 138 18.03 8.41 -15.11
C PRO A 138 19.27 7.84 -14.44
N ASP A 139 19.27 6.56 -14.05
CA ASP A 139 20.45 5.86 -13.52
C ASP A 139 21.33 5.39 -14.71
N PRO A 140 22.52 6.01 -14.93
CA PRO A 140 23.39 5.63 -16.03
C PRO A 140 23.97 4.23 -15.88
N ASP A 141 23.99 3.69 -14.66
CA ASP A 141 24.52 2.37 -14.34
C ASP A 141 23.46 1.27 -14.39
N CYS A 142 22.23 1.61 -14.82
CA CYS A 142 21.16 0.63 -14.96
C CYS A 142 21.46 -0.37 -16.06
N VAL A 143 21.68 -1.62 -15.67
CA VAL A 143 21.86 -2.75 -16.61
C VAL A 143 20.70 -3.71 -16.45
N PRO A 144 19.86 -3.90 -17.50
CA PRO A 144 18.75 -4.83 -17.43
C PRO A 144 19.26 -6.28 -17.30
N THR A 145 18.72 -7.02 -16.32
CA THR A 145 19.15 -8.41 -16.02
C THR A 145 18.06 -9.41 -16.41
N LEU A 146 17.51 -9.28 -17.64
CA LEU A 146 16.51 -10.22 -18.13
C LEU A 146 17.12 -11.58 -18.44
N ASP A 147 16.43 -12.64 -18.00
CA ASP A 147 16.77 -13.99 -18.42
C ASP A 147 16.21 -14.23 -19.84
N SER A 148 17.10 -14.25 -20.84
CA SER A 148 16.73 -14.49 -22.24
C SER A 148 16.13 -15.87 -22.47
N SER A 149 16.40 -16.83 -21.59
CA SER A 149 15.90 -18.20 -21.69
C SER A 149 14.47 -18.35 -21.13
N SER A 150 14.04 -17.45 -20.22
CA SER A 150 12.73 -17.51 -19.59
C SER A 150 12.24 -16.14 -19.14
N LEU A 151 11.43 -15.48 -19.99
CA LEU A 151 10.76 -14.23 -19.64
C LEU A 151 9.84 -14.38 -18.41
N LEU A 152 9.19 -15.54 -18.26
CA LEU A 152 8.34 -15.82 -17.11
C LEU A 152 9.15 -15.78 -15.81
N ARG A 153 10.35 -16.35 -15.80
CA ARG A 153 11.24 -16.28 -14.64
C ARG A 153 11.61 -14.84 -14.33
N SER A 154 11.93 -14.04 -15.34
CA SER A 154 12.20 -12.61 -15.16
C SER A 154 11.01 -11.89 -14.54
N VAL A 155 9.77 -12.12 -15.00
CA VAL A 155 8.54 -11.54 -14.44
C VAL A 155 8.38 -11.91 -12.96
N LEU A 156 8.57 -13.18 -12.60
CA LEU A 156 8.41 -13.65 -11.23
C LEU A 156 9.46 -13.09 -10.28
N LEU A 157 10.64 -12.71 -10.77
CA LEU A 157 11.77 -12.25 -9.97
C LEU A 157 11.86 -10.72 -9.83
N ILE A 158 11.16 -9.94 -10.69
CA ILE A 158 11.13 -8.46 -10.58
C ILE A 158 10.60 -7.98 -9.22
N PRO A 159 9.45 -8.45 -8.71
CA PRO A 159 8.94 -7.96 -7.43
C PRO A 159 9.90 -8.17 -6.27
N PHE A 160 10.83 -9.10 -6.41
CA PHE A 160 11.84 -9.41 -5.41
C PHE A 160 13.18 -8.68 -5.63
N GLY A 161 13.26 -7.80 -6.63
CA GLY A 161 14.48 -7.05 -6.96
C GLY A 161 15.64 -7.89 -7.49
N VAL A 162 15.39 -9.15 -7.91
CA VAL A 162 16.41 -10.06 -8.46
C VAL A 162 16.65 -9.80 -9.95
N THR A 163 15.57 -9.45 -10.66
CA THR A 163 15.63 -9.05 -12.06
C THR A 163 15.34 -7.55 -12.15
N MET A 164 16.10 -6.83 -12.95
CA MET A 164 15.96 -5.39 -13.19
C MET A 164 15.56 -5.11 -14.62
N THR A 165 14.68 -4.14 -14.79
CA THR A 165 14.31 -3.50 -16.05
C THR A 165 14.75 -2.03 -15.99
N CYS A 166 15.16 -1.46 -17.14
CA CYS A 166 15.59 -0.06 -17.21
C CYS A 166 14.65 0.79 -18.06
N SER A 167 13.58 0.21 -18.58
CA SER A 167 12.62 0.87 -19.47
C SER A 167 11.27 1.18 -18.82
N ASP A 168 11.10 0.90 -17.54
CA ASP A 168 9.83 1.05 -16.80
C ASP A 168 9.85 2.23 -15.81
N CYS A 169 10.39 3.38 -16.23
CA CYS A 169 10.59 4.52 -15.33
C CYS A 169 9.27 5.19 -14.89
N PHE A 170 8.35 5.44 -15.82
CA PHE A 170 7.13 6.22 -15.54
C PHE A 170 5.96 5.34 -15.07
N TYR A 171 5.34 5.67 -13.98
CA TYR A 171 5.76 6.45 -12.84
C TYR A 171 6.35 5.54 -11.74
N SER A 172 7.09 6.13 -10.78
CA SER A 172 7.85 5.37 -9.80
C SER A 172 7.03 4.33 -9.02
N GLY A 173 7.41 3.04 -9.14
CA GLY A 173 6.82 1.96 -8.35
C GLY A 173 7.16 2.03 -6.86
N HIS A 174 8.32 2.58 -6.51
CA HIS A 174 8.76 2.77 -5.12
C HIS A 174 8.02 3.89 -4.41
N SER A 175 7.58 4.92 -5.14
CA SER A 175 6.81 6.01 -4.56
C SER A 175 5.42 5.59 -4.08
N LEU A 176 4.83 4.51 -4.62
CA LEU A 176 3.49 4.05 -4.28
C LEU A 176 3.38 3.56 -2.81
N PRO A 177 4.18 2.58 -2.33
CA PRO A 177 4.12 2.16 -0.94
C PRO A 177 4.55 3.26 0.02
N ILE A 178 5.49 4.14 -0.38
CA ILE A 178 5.91 5.27 0.45
C ILE A 178 4.78 6.28 0.61
N SER A 179 4.04 6.57 -0.47
CA SER A 179 2.87 7.44 -0.42
C SER A 179 1.72 6.82 0.38
N CYS A 180 1.49 5.51 0.27
CA CYS A 180 0.56 4.80 1.13
C CYS A 180 0.93 4.91 2.61
N ALA A 181 2.23 4.79 2.95
CA ALA A 181 2.71 4.98 4.31
C ALA A 181 2.47 6.42 4.79
N LEU A 182 2.81 7.41 3.97
CA LEU A 182 2.58 8.82 4.27
C LEU A 182 1.11 9.09 4.61
N PHE A 183 0.16 8.65 3.76
CA PHE A 183 -1.27 8.84 4.01
C PHE A 183 -1.76 8.03 5.20
N THR A 184 -1.22 6.83 5.45
CA THR A 184 -1.50 6.05 6.65
C THR A 184 -1.14 6.84 7.92
N TRP A 185 0.03 7.49 7.94
CA TRP A 185 0.46 8.30 9.07
C TRP A 185 -0.31 9.62 9.19
N ILE A 186 -0.69 10.24 8.08
CA ILE A 186 -1.52 11.45 8.07
C ILE A 186 -2.92 11.17 8.61
N ASP A 187 -3.57 10.13 8.13
CA ASP A 187 -5.00 9.92 8.38
C ASP A 187 -5.26 8.98 9.56
N TYR A 188 -4.37 8.00 9.83
CA TYR A 188 -4.61 6.93 10.79
C TYR A 188 -3.79 7.04 12.08
N MET A 189 -2.63 7.72 12.08
CA MET A 189 -1.86 7.85 13.31
C MET A 189 -2.54 8.81 14.31
N ARG A 190 -2.95 8.27 15.46
CA ARG A 190 -3.62 9.05 16.53
C ARG A 190 -2.66 9.86 17.38
N SER A 191 -1.44 9.35 17.60
CA SER A 191 -0.45 10.01 18.44
C SER A 191 0.08 11.27 17.78
N HIS A 192 -0.22 12.43 18.37
CA HIS A 192 0.28 13.73 17.89
C HIS A 192 1.82 13.83 17.94
N ARG A 193 2.49 13.06 18.79
CA ARG A 193 3.97 13.04 18.89
C ARG A 193 4.60 12.17 17.82
N LEU A 194 3.99 11.02 17.50
CA LEU A 194 4.54 10.06 16.54
C LEU A 194 4.17 10.42 15.09
N ARG A 195 2.99 11.02 14.88
CA ARG A 195 2.49 11.38 13.55
C ARG A 195 3.50 12.17 12.70
N PRO A 196 4.12 13.27 13.19
CA PRO A 196 5.09 14.02 12.39
C PRO A 196 6.33 13.21 12.05
N ILE A 197 6.74 12.26 12.90
CA ILE A 197 7.90 11.40 12.63
C ILE A 197 7.65 10.53 11.39
N GLY A 198 6.53 9.82 11.34
CA GLY A 198 6.20 8.98 10.19
C GLY A 198 6.01 9.78 8.89
N ILE A 199 5.44 10.98 8.99
CA ILE A 199 5.30 11.91 7.86
C ILE A 199 6.68 12.33 7.35
N LEU A 200 7.58 12.77 8.24
CA LEU A 200 8.93 13.20 7.87
C LEU A 200 9.75 12.06 7.26
N VAL A 201 9.68 10.86 7.83
CA VAL A 201 10.38 9.68 7.28
C VAL A 201 9.84 9.34 5.89
N SER A 202 8.52 9.40 5.68
CA SER A 202 7.95 9.13 4.35
C SER A 202 8.33 10.18 3.31
N ILE A 203 8.36 11.47 3.69
CA ILE A 203 8.83 12.54 2.81
C ILE A 203 10.32 12.36 2.50
N ALA A 204 11.15 12.09 3.50
CA ALA A 204 12.57 11.82 3.30
C ALA A 204 12.81 10.62 2.39
N ALA A 205 11.99 9.57 2.47
CA ALA A 205 12.06 8.42 1.58
C ALA A 205 11.73 8.78 0.13
N LEU A 206 10.69 9.62 -0.13
CA LEU A 206 10.38 10.11 -1.48
C LEU A 206 11.52 10.95 -2.05
N LEU A 207 12.09 11.85 -1.25
CA LEU A 207 13.25 12.65 -1.66
C LEU A 207 14.50 11.77 -1.88
N GLY A 208 14.66 10.72 -1.09
CA GLY A 208 15.75 9.75 -1.21
C GLY A 208 15.75 9.02 -2.56
N ILE A 209 14.57 8.66 -3.10
CA ILE A 209 14.47 8.06 -4.45
C ILE A 209 14.96 9.03 -5.52
N ILE A 210 14.64 10.33 -5.40
CA ILE A 210 15.10 11.36 -6.34
C ILE A 210 16.61 11.56 -6.18
N ALA A 211 17.09 11.71 -4.95
CA ALA A 211 18.50 11.92 -4.66
C ALA A 211 19.43 10.76 -5.13
N THR A 212 18.88 9.56 -5.26
CA THR A 212 19.63 8.42 -5.83
C THR A 212 19.63 8.39 -7.35
N HIS A 213 18.97 9.34 -8.04
CA HIS A 213 18.77 9.33 -9.49
C HIS A 213 18.16 8.03 -10.02
N PHE A 214 17.43 7.31 -9.17
CA PHE A 214 16.78 6.05 -9.55
C PHE A 214 15.50 6.30 -10.34
N HIS A 215 14.83 7.43 -10.08
CA HIS A 215 13.66 7.92 -10.80
C HIS A 215 13.74 9.43 -10.96
N TYR A 216 13.20 9.96 -12.04
CA TYR A 216 13.00 11.39 -12.19
C TYR A 216 12.06 11.95 -11.12
N THR A 217 12.21 13.24 -10.82
CA THR A 217 11.29 13.94 -9.91
C THR A 217 9.85 13.82 -10.36
N VAL A 218 9.61 13.90 -11.67
CA VAL A 218 8.27 13.76 -12.27
C VAL A 218 7.67 12.38 -12.00
N ASP A 219 8.45 11.30 -12.06
CA ASP A 219 7.98 9.94 -11.81
C ASP A 219 7.53 9.74 -10.37
N VAL A 220 8.33 10.27 -9.43
CA VAL A 220 8.02 10.23 -8.00
C VAL A 220 6.79 11.07 -7.69
N PHE A 221 6.71 12.28 -8.29
CA PHE A 221 5.58 13.19 -8.12
C PHE A 221 4.28 12.58 -8.64
N TYR A 222 4.27 12.02 -9.85
CA TYR A 222 3.08 11.38 -10.40
C TYR A 222 2.66 10.14 -9.61
N GLY A 223 3.60 9.32 -9.14
CA GLY A 223 3.29 8.20 -8.25
C GLY A 223 2.65 8.65 -6.94
N PHE A 224 3.16 9.75 -6.34
CA PHE A 224 2.55 10.37 -5.16
C PHE A 224 1.14 10.89 -5.46
N ILE A 225 0.94 11.67 -6.55
CA ILE A 225 -0.36 12.23 -6.90
C ILE A 225 -1.38 11.15 -7.23
N ALA A 226 -1.00 10.12 -8.00
CA ALA A 226 -1.88 9.00 -8.31
C ALA A 226 -2.36 8.31 -7.02
N THR A 227 -1.44 8.04 -6.10
CA THR A 227 -1.78 7.44 -4.81
C THR A 227 -2.68 8.38 -3.99
N ALA A 228 -2.41 9.69 -3.97
CA ALA A 228 -3.20 10.70 -3.28
C ALA A 228 -4.65 10.72 -3.78
N ILE A 229 -4.84 10.75 -5.10
CA ILE A 229 -6.16 10.78 -5.72
C ILE A 229 -6.93 9.51 -5.37
N ILE A 230 -6.32 8.32 -5.54
CA ILE A 230 -6.95 7.04 -5.25
C ILE A 230 -7.29 6.95 -3.76
N TRP A 231 -6.37 7.34 -2.87
CA TRP A 231 -6.57 7.37 -1.43
C TRP A 231 -7.76 8.25 -1.04
N ARG A 232 -7.79 9.49 -1.54
CA ARG A 232 -8.86 10.45 -1.23
C ARG A 232 -10.20 10.02 -1.83
N ALA A 233 -10.21 9.52 -3.08
CA ALA A 233 -11.42 9.03 -3.72
C ALA A 233 -12.01 7.82 -2.98
N TYR A 234 -11.17 6.87 -2.56
CA TYR A 234 -11.60 5.71 -1.80
C TYR A 234 -12.25 6.12 -0.47
N HIS A 235 -11.58 6.96 0.32
CA HIS A 235 -12.10 7.40 1.61
C HIS A 235 -13.32 8.32 1.47
N PHE A 236 -13.35 9.16 0.45
CA PHE A 236 -14.54 9.97 0.13
C PHE A 236 -15.76 9.10 -0.21
N ALA A 237 -15.57 8.05 -1.01
CA ALA A 237 -16.64 7.10 -1.31
C ALA A 237 -17.19 6.42 -0.05
N LEU A 238 -16.33 6.12 0.93
CA LEU A 238 -16.76 5.56 2.22
C LEU A 238 -17.59 6.54 3.05
N CYS A 239 -17.29 7.84 2.97
CA CYS A 239 -18.00 8.87 3.72
C CYS A 239 -19.34 9.26 3.10
N CYS A 240 -19.56 8.97 1.80
CA CYS A 240 -20.72 9.38 1.05
C CYS A 240 -21.50 8.16 0.52
N PRO A 241 -22.53 7.67 1.23
CA PRO A 241 -23.30 6.50 0.80
C PRO A 241 -23.86 6.58 -0.62
N SER A 242 -24.29 7.77 -1.07
CA SER A 242 -24.75 8.01 -2.43
C SER A 242 -23.64 7.80 -3.47
N VAL A 243 -22.41 8.18 -3.14
CA VAL A 243 -21.24 7.97 -3.99
C VAL A 243 -20.80 6.50 -3.95
N LEU A 244 -20.80 5.89 -2.77
CA LEU A 244 -20.44 4.48 -2.60
C LEU A 244 -21.33 3.55 -3.44
N PHE A 245 -22.61 3.88 -3.59
CA PHE A 245 -23.55 3.12 -4.42
C PHE A 245 -23.11 3.04 -5.90
N HIS A 246 -22.45 4.07 -6.42
CA HIS A 246 -21.92 4.10 -7.78
C HIS A 246 -20.60 3.33 -7.94
N PHE A 247 -19.98 2.90 -6.82
CA PHE A 247 -18.76 2.10 -6.83
C PHE A 247 -19.02 0.70 -6.24
N PRO A 248 -19.70 -0.20 -6.99
CA PRO A 248 -20.09 -1.52 -6.48
C PRO A 248 -18.89 -2.35 -6.02
N PHE A 249 -17.70 -2.11 -6.61
CA PHE A 249 -16.47 -2.75 -6.20
C PHE A 249 -16.05 -2.33 -4.77
N ILE A 250 -16.01 -1.04 -4.45
CA ILE A 250 -15.69 -0.56 -3.11
C ILE A 250 -16.77 -1.03 -2.12
N MET A 251 -18.03 -0.92 -2.51
CA MET A 251 -19.16 -1.39 -1.70
C MET A 251 -19.05 -2.88 -1.39
N TRP A 252 -18.59 -3.71 -2.34
CA TRP A 252 -18.40 -5.14 -2.10
C TRP A 252 -17.32 -5.41 -1.05
N TRP A 253 -16.22 -4.63 -1.05
CA TRP A 253 -15.17 -4.74 -0.06
C TRP A 253 -15.62 -4.34 1.35
N GLU A 254 -16.39 -3.25 1.47
CA GLU A 254 -16.74 -2.63 2.74
C GLU A 254 -18.06 -3.17 3.35
N ARG A 255 -18.94 -3.74 2.53
CA ARG A 255 -20.29 -4.17 2.94
C ARG A 255 -20.32 -5.16 4.11
N MET A 256 -19.35 -6.05 4.20
CA MET A 256 -19.32 -7.05 5.27
C MET A 256 -19.02 -6.46 6.64
N ASP A 257 -18.22 -5.39 6.67
CA ASP A 257 -17.89 -4.72 7.93
C ASP A 257 -19.08 -3.90 8.44
N ALA A 258 -19.83 -3.28 7.54
CA ALA A 258 -21.09 -2.61 7.87
C ALA A 258 -22.17 -3.58 8.41
N ILE A 259 -22.28 -4.77 7.84
CA ILE A 259 -23.20 -5.82 8.32
C ILE A 259 -22.79 -6.34 9.70
N GLY A 260 -21.49 -6.54 9.92
CA GLY A 260 -20.96 -7.01 11.21
C GLY A 260 -21.15 -6.01 12.35
N ASN A 261 -21.33 -4.73 12.04
CA ASN A 261 -21.53 -3.66 13.01
C ASN A 261 -22.99 -3.21 13.20
N ASN A 262 -23.98 -3.96 12.70
CA ASN A 262 -25.42 -3.61 12.75
C ASN A 262 -25.75 -2.22 12.14
N LEU A 263 -24.95 -1.74 11.19
CA LEU A 263 -25.14 -0.46 10.51
C LEU A 263 -26.16 -0.56 9.36
N VAL A 264 -26.54 -1.76 8.97
CA VAL A 264 -27.65 -1.99 8.03
C VAL A 264 -28.92 -2.11 8.85
N CYS A 265 -29.60 -0.99 9.06
CA CYS A 265 -30.95 -0.99 9.64
C CYS A 265 -31.93 -1.59 8.63
N ASP A 266 -32.90 -2.39 9.14
CA ASP A 266 -34.02 -2.93 8.38
C ASP A 266 -34.63 -1.89 7.43
N GLY A 267 -34.47 -2.13 6.12
CA GLY A 267 -35.24 -1.43 5.06
C GLY A 267 -34.90 0.04 4.78
N GLY A 268 -33.93 0.64 5.43
CA GLY A 268 -33.52 2.01 5.18
C GLY A 268 -32.12 2.30 5.69
N VAL A 269 -31.29 2.84 4.85
CA VAL A 269 -30.03 3.46 5.27
C VAL A 269 -30.42 4.61 6.19
N LYS A 270 -30.34 4.43 7.51
CA LYS A 270 -30.35 5.59 8.40
C LYS A 270 -29.21 6.47 7.93
N GLN A 271 -29.57 7.66 7.49
CA GLN A 271 -28.64 8.69 7.08
C GLN A 271 -27.76 9.00 8.29
N LEU A 272 -26.61 8.31 8.35
CA LEU A 272 -25.56 8.66 9.29
C LEU A 272 -25.07 10.02 8.81
N ASP A 273 -25.25 11.01 9.66
CA ASP A 273 -24.80 12.37 9.40
C ASP A 273 -23.25 12.39 9.49
N PHE A 274 -22.61 12.05 8.37
CA PHE A 274 -21.15 12.10 8.21
C PHE A 274 -20.66 13.52 7.95
N SER A 275 -21.41 14.52 8.40
CA SER A 275 -21.31 15.87 7.91
C SER A 275 -19.96 16.56 8.07
N HIS A 276 -19.01 16.11 8.89
CA HIS A 276 -17.81 16.96 9.05
C HIS A 276 -16.45 16.32 9.35
N ASP A 277 -16.32 15.01 9.63
CA ASP A 277 -14.98 14.46 9.94
C ASP A 277 -14.80 12.99 9.53
N PRO A 278 -13.92 12.68 8.56
CA PRO A 278 -13.53 11.29 8.24
C PRO A 278 -13.04 10.50 9.46
N ARG A 279 -12.59 11.20 10.50
CA ARG A 279 -12.19 10.63 11.79
C ARG A 279 -13.39 10.11 12.59
N LEU A 280 -14.63 10.55 12.28
CA LEU A 280 -15.85 10.06 12.93
C LEU A 280 -16.26 8.66 12.46
N LEU A 281 -15.80 8.19 11.30
CA LEU A 281 -15.89 6.77 10.92
C LEU A 281 -15.34 5.85 12.02
N TRP A 282 -14.39 6.34 12.78
CA TRP A 282 -13.75 5.65 13.89
C TRP A 282 -14.59 5.56 15.15
N SER A 283 -15.44 6.56 15.42
CA SER A 283 -16.28 6.57 16.61
C SER A 283 -17.43 5.57 16.55
N TYR A 284 -17.82 5.15 15.33
CA TYR A 284 -18.90 4.18 15.11
C TYR A 284 -18.41 2.73 15.02
N THR A 285 -17.12 2.52 14.72
CA THR A 285 -16.51 1.18 14.68
C THR A 285 -15.92 0.75 16.02
N THR A 286 -15.77 1.68 16.98
CA THR A 286 -15.42 1.36 18.35
C THR A 286 -16.73 1.24 19.14
N PRO A 287 -17.08 0.06 19.71
CA PRO A 287 -18.16 -0.02 20.67
C PRO A 287 -17.88 0.96 21.80
N PRO A 288 -18.92 1.61 22.38
CA PRO A 288 -18.73 2.46 23.55
C PRO A 288 -17.95 1.65 24.59
N SER A 289 -16.95 2.27 25.15
CA SER A 289 -16.03 1.70 26.13
C SER A 289 -16.77 1.14 27.35
N GLN A 290 -17.33 -0.05 27.22
CA GLN A 290 -17.67 -0.88 28.37
C GLN A 290 -16.45 -1.75 28.60
N GLY A 291 -15.76 -1.46 29.71
CA GLY A 291 -14.57 -2.09 30.25
C GLY A 291 -14.43 -3.60 30.06
N ARG A 292 -14.06 -3.99 28.85
CA ARG A 292 -13.52 -5.30 28.56
C ARG A 292 -12.10 -5.06 28.09
N GLU A 293 -11.13 -5.44 28.90
CA GLU A 293 -9.75 -5.61 28.49
C GLU A 293 -9.75 -6.40 27.16
N GLU A 294 -9.67 -5.70 26.03
CA GLU A 294 -9.26 -6.35 24.77
C GLU A 294 -7.87 -6.91 25.05
N ARG A 295 -7.77 -8.24 25.13
CA ARG A 295 -6.47 -8.89 25.21
C ARG A 295 -5.67 -8.37 24.05
N GLY A 296 -4.55 -7.71 24.33
CA GLY A 296 -3.63 -7.19 23.33
C GLY A 296 -3.28 -8.28 22.33
N LEU A 297 -2.86 -7.88 21.13
CA LEU A 297 -2.34 -8.83 20.15
C LEU A 297 -1.29 -9.72 20.78
N SER A 298 -1.37 -11.02 20.54
CA SER A 298 -0.27 -11.93 20.85
C SER A 298 0.95 -11.54 19.98
N ASN A 299 2.16 -11.80 20.45
CA ASN A 299 3.40 -11.53 19.70
C ASN A 299 3.34 -12.12 18.28
N THR A 300 2.71 -13.29 18.11
CA THR A 300 2.51 -13.93 16.79
C THR A 300 1.58 -13.10 15.90
N GLN A 301 0.54 -12.48 16.44
CA GLN A 301 -0.40 -11.66 15.67
C GLN A 301 0.24 -10.32 15.27
N ILE A 302 1.05 -9.72 16.15
CA ILE A 302 1.86 -8.53 15.83
C ILE A 302 2.82 -8.86 14.71
N LEU A 303 3.56 -9.96 14.83
CA LEU A 303 4.50 -10.40 13.81
C LEU A 303 3.83 -10.62 12.46
N LEU A 304 2.65 -11.24 12.44
CA LEU A 304 1.94 -11.50 11.18
C LEU A 304 1.42 -10.22 10.51
N LEU A 305 0.92 -9.24 11.27
CA LEU A 305 0.52 -7.94 10.73
C LEU A 305 1.71 -7.17 10.16
N VAL A 306 2.85 -7.22 10.83
CA VAL A 306 4.09 -6.64 10.32
C VAL A 306 4.53 -7.37 9.05
N LEU A 307 4.55 -8.70 9.03
CA LEU A 307 4.91 -9.49 7.85
C LEU A 307 3.96 -9.21 6.67
N LEU A 308 2.65 -9.11 6.91
CA LEU A 308 1.69 -8.75 5.87
C LEU A 308 1.90 -7.33 5.34
N SER A 309 2.28 -6.37 6.20
CA SER A 309 2.64 -5.03 5.71
C SER A 309 3.96 -5.02 4.95
N LEU A 310 4.93 -5.87 5.30
CA LEU A 310 6.17 -6.02 4.56
C LEU A 310 5.96 -6.56 3.14
N THR A 311 4.87 -7.27 2.88
CA THR A 311 4.51 -7.69 1.51
C THR A 311 4.24 -6.52 0.58
N LEU A 312 3.90 -5.32 1.10
CA LEU A 312 3.77 -4.10 0.31
C LEU A 312 5.08 -3.67 -0.36
N SER A 313 6.22 -4.15 0.13
CA SER A 313 7.53 -3.98 -0.49
C SER A 313 8.27 -5.31 -0.47
N PRO A 314 8.15 -6.15 -1.50
CA PRO A 314 8.82 -7.45 -1.55
C PRO A 314 10.35 -7.37 -1.75
N SER A 315 10.89 -6.17 -1.92
CA SER A 315 12.33 -5.91 -2.14
C SER A 315 13.23 -6.39 -0.99
N TRP A 316 12.70 -6.78 0.16
CA TRP A 316 13.49 -7.31 1.28
C TRP A 316 14.31 -8.55 0.91
N ILE A 317 13.88 -9.35 -0.10
CA ILE A 317 14.64 -10.49 -0.61
C ILE A 317 15.91 -10.03 -1.33
N ALA A 318 15.81 -8.94 -2.12
CA ALA A 318 16.99 -8.36 -2.79
C ALA A 318 18.01 -7.84 -1.79
N ILE A 319 17.56 -7.26 -0.69
CA ILE A 319 18.40 -6.77 0.41
C ILE A 319 19.17 -7.95 1.02
N TYR A 320 18.53 -9.09 1.28
CA TYR A 320 19.17 -10.27 1.83
C TYR A 320 20.22 -10.87 0.88
N GLN A 321 19.95 -10.91 -0.43
CA GLN A 321 20.89 -11.43 -1.42
C GLN A 321 22.08 -10.48 -1.66
N GLY A 322 21.88 -9.16 -1.56
CA GLY A 322 22.95 -8.17 -1.66
C GLY A 322 23.96 -8.25 -0.50
N SER A 323 23.53 -8.73 0.66
CA SER A 323 24.39 -8.94 1.84
C SER A 323 25.29 -10.17 1.73
N GLN A 324 25.08 -11.05 0.74
CA GLN A 324 25.85 -12.29 0.57
C GLN A 324 26.88 -12.21 -0.58
N ARG A 325 26.95 -11.08 -1.28
CA ARG A 325 27.95 -10.77 -2.32
C ARG A 325 28.90 -9.68 -1.84
#